data_45414f4d3577296ed92a95747ac8c303
#
_entry.id   45414f4d3577296ed92a95747ac8c303
#
_cell.length_a   1.000
_cell.length_b   1.000
_cell.length_c   1.000
_cell.angle_alpha   90.00
_cell.angle_beta   90.00
_cell.angle_gamma   90.00
#
_symmetry.space_group_name_H-M   'P 1'
#
loop_
_entity.id
_entity.type
_entity.pdbx_description
1 polymer ?
#
loop_
_entity_poly.entity_id
_entity_poly.type
_entity_poly.pdbx_seq_one_letter_code
_entity_poly.pdbx_strand_id
1 'polypeptide(L)'
;SKYNLIINFGTAGSNYLPPGSLVDCTKFFEKDMDCQPLGFEIYQTPFEDDTKLDFSLGSIYNPINRNLTCFTGDKFVSEDLDYQGIFDMEAYALAKVCKNFQMQFISFKYISDGADNNSADDWNENISSGYKQFYEVVVKGILN
;
A
#
# COMPACT_ATOMS: atom_id res chain seq x y z
N SER A 1 -24.29 0.23 -1.32
CA SER A 1 -23.53 0.52 -0.09
C SER A 1 -23.74 1.95 0.34
N LYS A 2 -23.75 2.17 1.64
CA LYS A 2 -23.79 3.52 2.22
C LYS A 2 -22.47 4.28 2.00
N TYR A 3 -21.40 3.53 1.83
CA TYR A 3 -20.06 4.07 1.62
C TYR A 3 -19.57 3.70 0.23
N ASN A 4 -18.85 4.59 -0.41
CA ASN A 4 -18.28 4.40 -1.75
C ASN A 4 -16.76 4.51 -1.79
N LEU A 5 -16.14 4.90 -0.69
CA LEU A 5 -14.68 5.02 -0.57
C LEU A 5 -14.25 4.50 0.80
N ILE A 6 -13.21 3.67 0.79
CA ILE A 6 -12.48 3.21 1.98
C ILE A 6 -11.09 3.84 1.94
N ILE A 7 -10.71 4.46 3.04
CA ILE A 7 -9.37 5.02 3.24
C ILE A 7 -8.67 4.19 4.31
N ASN A 8 -7.52 3.66 3.96
CA ASN A 8 -6.61 2.97 4.88
C ASN A 8 -5.43 3.89 5.20
N PHE A 9 -4.97 3.84 6.44
CA PHE A 9 -3.71 4.46 6.85
C PHE A 9 -2.89 3.47 7.66
N GLY A 10 -1.60 3.40 7.36
CA GLY A 10 -0.66 2.54 8.08
C GLY A 10 0.78 2.86 7.74
N THR A 11 1.70 2.10 8.33
CA THR A 11 3.13 2.19 8.01
C THR A 11 3.48 1.29 6.83
N ALA A 12 4.58 1.61 6.17
CA ALA A 12 5.20 0.77 5.14
C ALA A 12 6.70 0.98 5.11
N GLY A 13 7.45 -0.03 4.66
CA GLY A 13 8.84 0.13 4.28
C GLY A 13 8.97 0.56 2.82
N SER A 14 10.06 1.22 2.48
CA SER A 14 10.37 1.55 1.09
C SER A 14 11.87 1.63 0.88
N ASN A 15 12.34 1.02 -0.21
CA ASN A 15 13.75 1.06 -0.60
C ASN A 15 14.08 2.20 -1.57
N TYR A 16 13.14 3.12 -1.83
CA TYR A 16 13.40 4.30 -2.67
C TYR A 16 12.82 5.60 -2.11
N LEU A 17 11.87 5.54 -1.18
CA LEU A 17 11.32 6.72 -0.53
C LEU A 17 11.93 6.88 0.87
N PRO A 18 12.25 8.12 1.30
CA PRO A 18 12.86 8.32 2.60
C PRO A 18 11.88 8.04 3.75
N PRO A 19 12.34 7.45 4.87
CA PRO A 19 11.56 7.38 6.10
C PRO A 19 11.06 8.77 6.51
N GLY A 20 9.83 8.82 7.03
CA GLY A 20 9.17 10.09 7.36
C GLY A 20 8.27 10.64 6.25
N SER A 21 8.28 10.04 5.07
CA SER A 21 7.38 10.42 3.96
C SER A 21 5.98 9.88 4.18
N LEU A 22 4.97 10.71 3.94
CA LEU A 22 3.58 10.28 3.78
C LEU A 22 3.25 10.22 2.30
N VAL A 23 2.81 9.06 1.84
CA VAL A 23 2.51 8.81 0.42
C VAL A 23 1.15 8.13 0.25
N ASP A 24 0.61 8.22 -0.96
CA ASP A 24 -0.64 7.58 -1.36
C ASP A 24 -0.37 6.39 -2.27
N CYS A 25 -1.05 5.30 -2.01
CA CYS A 25 -1.04 4.12 -2.86
C CYS A 25 -2.43 3.86 -3.41
N THR A 26 -2.53 3.69 -4.72
CA THR A 26 -3.77 3.39 -5.44
C THR A 26 -3.66 2.13 -6.29
N LYS A 27 -2.47 1.55 -6.38
CA LYS A 27 -2.18 0.32 -7.12
C LYS A 27 -1.57 -0.71 -6.17
N PHE A 28 -2.03 -1.95 -6.25
CA PHE A 28 -1.68 -2.97 -5.27
C PHE A 28 -1.36 -4.30 -5.94
N PHE A 29 -0.25 -4.90 -5.52
CA PHE A 29 0.14 -6.26 -5.86
C PHE A 29 0.20 -7.14 -4.61
N GLU A 30 -0.14 -8.42 -4.77
CA GLU A 30 0.16 -9.45 -3.79
C GLU A 30 1.60 -9.92 -4.01
N LYS A 31 2.54 -9.41 -3.22
CA LYS A 31 3.98 -9.48 -3.43
C LYS A 31 4.51 -10.91 -3.57
N ASP A 32 3.99 -11.83 -2.77
CA ASP A 32 4.52 -13.18 -2.67
C ASP A 32 3.74 -14.20 -3.52
N MET A 33 2.75 -13.73 -4.30
CA MET A 33 1.99 -14.61 -5.19
C MET A 33 2.77 -14.86 -6.47
N ASP A 34 3.29 -16.09 -6.61
CA ASP A 34 3.99 -16.53 -7.81
C ASP A 34 3.55 -17.95 -8.18
N CYS A 35 2.63 -18.04 -9.11
CA CYS A 35 2.15 -19.30 -9.69
C CYS A 35 2.60 -19.47 -11.15
N GLN A 36 3.73 -18.84 -11.53
CA GLN A 36 4.30 -18.98 -12.87
C GLN A 36 4.55 -20.46 -13.26
N PRO A 37 5.00 -21.35 -12.35
CA PRO A 37 5.14 -22.78 -12.69
C PRO A 37 3.84 -23.46 -13.10
N LEU A 38 2.69 -22.89 -12.75
CA LEU A 38 1.36 -23.38 -13.11
C LEU A 38 0.80 -22.70 -14.37
N GLY A 39 1.57 -21.79 -15.00
CA GLY A 39 1.16 -21.09 -16.21
C GLY A 39 0.44 -19.75 -15.98
N PHE A 40 0.47 -19.22 -14.76
CA PHE A 40 -0.09 -17.90 -14.46
C PHE A 40 1.00 -16.81 -14.51
N GLU A 41 0.58 -15.56 -14.58
CA GLU A 41 1.51 -14.43 -14.49
C GLU A 41 1.98 -14.23 -13.04
N ILE A 42 3.16 -13.59 -12.89
CA ILE A 42 3.63 -13.19 -11.56
C ILE A 42 2.60 -12.25 -10.91
N TYR A 43 2.40 -12.38 -9.62
CA TYR A 43 1.39 -11.68 -8.79
C TYR A 43 -0.07 -12.06 -9.09
N GLN A 44 -0.31 -12.91 -10.06
CA GLN A 44 -1.67 -13.36 -10.37
C GLN A 44 -2.10 -14.49 -9.44
N THR A 45 -3.23 -14.30 -8.75
CA THR A 45 -3.93 -15.40 -8.08
C THR A 45 -4.50 -16.34 -9.13
N PRO A 46 -4.27 -17.68 -9.02
CA PRO A 46 -4.79 -18.63 -10.01
C PRO A 46 -6.30 -18.47 -10.25
N PHE A 47 -6.67 -18.49 -11.53
CA PHE A 47 -8.04 -18.36 -12.04
C PHE A 47 -8.70 -17.00 -11.82
N GLU A 48 -7.93 -15.99 -11.40
CA GLU A 48 -8.38 -14.59 -11.38
C GLU A 48 -7.73 -13.82 -12.54
N ASP A 49 -8.43 -12.79 -13.04
CA ASP A 49 -7.97 -12.05 -14.22
C ASP A 49 -6.94 -10.99 -13.90
N ASP A 50 -6.95 -10.46 -12.67
CA ASP A 50 -6.12 -9.33 -12.31
C ASP A 50 -4.82 -9.75 -11.64
N THR A 51 -3.71 -9.19 -12.12
CA THR A 51 -2.41 -9.22 -11.44
C THR A 51 -2.21 -8.01 -10.54
N LYS A 52 -2.84 -6.88 -10.90
CA LYS A 52 -2.76 -5.61 -10.19
C LYS A 52 -4.17 -5.09 -9.93
N LEU A 53 -4.43 -4.65 -8.71
CA LEU A 53 -5.63 -3.90 -8.38
C LEU A 53 -5.31 -2.40 -8.52
N ASP A 54 -6.01 -1.71 -9.42
CA ASP A 54 -5.74 -0.32 -9.75
C ASP A 54 -7.00 0.54 -9.53
N PHE A 55 -6.91 1.46 -8.59
CA PHE A 55 -7.97 2.42 -8.25
C PHE A 55 -7.64 3.85 -8.70
N SER A 56 -6.56 4.05 -9.46
CA SER A 56 -6.09 5.38 -9.84
C SER A 56 -6.99 6.11 -10.83
N LEU A 57 -7.82 5.38 -11.59
CA LEU A 57 -8.73 5.93 -12.59
C LEU A 57 -10.09 6.34 -12.02
N GLY A 58 -10.35 6.06 -10.75
CA GLY A 58 -11.61 6.41 -10.10
C GLY A 58 -11.63 7.85 -9.60
N SER A 59 -12.84 8.33 -9.26
CA SER A 59 -12.99 9.61 -8.56
C SER A 59 -12.73 9.40 -7.06
N ILE A 60 -11.45 9.45 -6.67
CA ILE A 60 -10.99 9.19 -5.32
C ILE A 60 -10.54 10.51 -4.67
N TYR A 61 -10.90 10.70 -3.39
CA TYR A 61 -10.28 11.75 -2.59
C TYR A 61 -8.80 11.42 -2.36
N ASN A 62 -7.90 12.18 -2.98
CA ASN A 62 -6.46 11.94 -2.91
C ASN A 62 -5.68 13.26 -2.93
N PRO A 63 -5.48 13.90 -1.77
CA PRO A 63 -4.79 15.20 -1.70
C PRO A 63 -3.30 15.14 -2.04
N ILE A 64 -2.65 13.96 -1.97
CA ILE A 64 -1.23 13.78 -2.31
C ILE A 64 -1.07 13.53 -3.81
N ASN A 65 -1.90 12.67 -4.39
CA ASN A 65 -2.05 12.43 -5.83
C ASN A 65 -0.78 11.97 -6.56
N ARG A 66 0.01 11.10 -5.94
CA ARG A 66 1.15 10.44 -6.60
C ARG A 66 0.76 9.10 -7.23
N ASN A 67 -0.29 8.45 -6.74
CA ASN A 67 -0.82 7.19 -7.24
C ASN A 67 0.24 6.07 -7.30
N LEU A 68 0.93 5.88 -6.18
CA LEU A 68 2.04 4.93 -6.09
C LEU A 68 1.54 3.49 -5.95
N THR A 69 2.45 2.56 -6.17
CA THR A 69 2.20 1.11 -6.10
C THR A 69 2.69 0.55 -4.78
N CYS A 70 1.84 -0.24 -4.11
CA CYS A 70 2.14 -0.96 -2.89
C CYS A 70 2.20 -2.47 -3.17
N PHE A 71 3.23 -3.12 -2.63
CA PHE A 71 3.42 -4.56 -2.65
C PHE A 71 3.12 -5.11 -1.27
N THR A 72 2.09 -5.93 -1.16
CA THR A 72 1.65 -6.51 0.11
C THR A 72 2.08 -7.96 0.22
N GLY A 73 2.72 -8.31 1.31
CA GLY A 73 3.13 -9.67 1.63
C GLY A 73 2.98 -9.96 3.11
N ASP A 74 3.12 -11.23 3.48
CA ASP A 74 2.97 -11.69 4.86
C ASP A 74 4.29 -11.74 5.62
N LYS A 75 5.37 -11.31 4.98
CA LYS A 75 6.70 -11.24 5.58
C LYS A 75 7.19 -9.80 5.63
N PHE A 76 7.63 -9.36 6.79
CA PHE A 76 8.28 -8.06 6.95
C PHE A 76 9.56 -8.00 6.10
N VAL A 77 9.66 -6.98 5.22
CA VAL A 77 10.81 -6.86 4.32
C VAL A 77 12.00 -6.27 5.09
N SER A 78 13.00 -7.10 5.33
CA SER A 78 14.22 -6.78 6.08
C SER A 78 15.50 -7.10 5.31
N GLU A 79 15.40 -7.48 4.03
CA GLU A 79 16.51 -7.78 3.15
C GLU A 79 16.39 -6.97 1.87
N ASP A 80 17.51 -6.63 1.24
CA ASP A 80 17.52 -5.89 -0.01
C ASP A 80 16.83 -6.69 -1.12
N LEU A 81 15.91 -6.02 -1.82
CA LEU A 81 15.25 -6.54 -3.00
C LEU A 81 15.83 -5.90 -4.26
N ASP A 82 15.77 -6.62 -5.37
CA ASP A 82 16.27 -6.17 -6.67
C ASP A 82 15.30 -5.26 -7.43
N TYR A 83 14.21 -4.85 -6.79
CA TYR A 83 13.24 -3.91 -7.35
C TYR A 83 12.82 -2.87 -6.30
N GLN A 84 12.40 -1.71 -6.78
CA GLN A 84 11.91 -0.62 -5.93
C GLN A 84 10.44 -0.80 -5.59
N GLY A 85 10.08 -0.53 -4.34
CA GLY A 85 8.69 -0.67 -3.92
C GLY A 85 8.38 0.01 -2.60
N ILE A 86 7.08 0.01 -2.33
CA ILE A 86 6.49 0.30 -1.03
C ILE A 86 5.93 -1.03 -0.53
N PHE A 87 6.32 -1.43 0.66
CA PHE A 87 6.02 -2.77 1.18
C PHE A 87 5.21 -2.68 2.47
N ASP A 88 4.06 -3.35 2.47
CA ASP A 88 3.19 -3.46 3.63
C ASP A 88 2.68 -4.90 3.80
N MET A 89 1.75 -5.09 4.73
CA MET A 89 1.25 -6.43 5.05
C MET A 89 -0.30 -6.54 4.99
N GLU A 90 -1.02 -5.48 4.61
CA GLU A 90 -2.50 -5.49 4.69
C GLU A 90 -3.20 -4.93 3.45
N ALA A 91 -2.61 -3.99 2.74
CA ALA A 91 -3.33 -3.17 1.76
C ALA A 91 -3.95 -3.96 0.62
N TYR A 92 -3.27 -4.98 0.09
CA TYR A 92 -3.83 -5.78 -1.00
C TYR A 92 -5.12 -6.49 -0.59
N ALA A 93 -5.17 -7.06 0.61
CA ALA A 93 -6.38 -7.73 1.11
C ALA A 93 -7.55 -6.75 1.22
N LEU A 94 -7.31 -5.55 1.73
CA LEU A 94 -8.33 -4.51 1.81
C LEU A 94 -8.78 -4.04 0.42
N ALA A 95 -7.84 -3.83 -0.49
CA ALA A 95 -8.11 -3.47 -1.88
C ALA A 95 -8.97 -4.53 -2.58
N LYS A 96 -8.65 -5.81 -2.36
CA LYS A 96 -9.40 -6.94 -2.93
C LYS A 96 -10.87 -6.95 -2.49
N VAL A 97 -11.10 -6.76 -1.20
CA VAL A 97 -12.47 -6.66 -0.66
C VAL A 97 -13.20 -5.47 -1.27
N CYS A 98 -12.56 -4.31 -1.35
CA CYS A 98 -13.16 -3.12 -1.96
C CYS A 98 -13.54 -3.36 -3.42
N LYS A 99 -12.66 -3.98 -4.19
CA LYS A 99 -12.95 -4.35 -5.58
C LYS A 99 -14.17 -5.27 -5.68
N ASN A 100 -14.24 -6.29 -4.85
CA ASN A 100 -15.34 -7.25 -4.87
C ASN A 100 -16.69 -6.61 -4.52
N PHE A 101 -16.70 -5.57 -3.70
CA PHE A 101 -17.89 -4.79 -3.34
C PHE A 101 -18.08 -3.54 -4.19
N GLN A 102 -17.30 -3.36 -5.27
CA GLN A 102 -17.37 -2.21 -6.17
C GLN A 102 -17.21 -0.86 -5.43
N MET A 103 -16.30 -0.84 -4.45
CA MET A 103 -15.95 0.36 -3.67
C MET A 103 -14.61 0.89 -4.14
N GLN A 104 -14.43 2.21 -4.04
CA GLN A 104 -13.12 2.84 -4.22
C GLN A 104 -12.24 2.60 -3.00
N PHE A 105 -10.92 2.53 -3.23
CA PHE A 105 -9.94 2.28 -2.18
C PHE A 105 -8.70 3.13 -2.39
N ILE A 106 -8.18 3.68 -1.30
CA ILE A 106 -6.88 4.34 -1.26
C ILE A 106 -6.18 4.01 0.06
N SER A 107 -4.87 3.79 0.00
CA SER A 107 -4.05 3.56 1.19
C SER A 107 -2.98 4.64 1.30
N PHE A 108 -3.04 5.41 2.38
CA PHE A 108 -1.97 6.33 2.74
C PHE A 108 -0.96 5.61 3.61
N LYS A 109 0.31 5.70 3.24
CA LYS A 109 1.40 5.02 3.95
C LYS A 109 2.41 6.02 4.47
N TYR A 110 2.72 5.91 5.76
CA TYR A 110 3.85 6.57 6.36
C TYR A 110 5.06 5.64 6.26
N ILE A 111 6.10 6.11 5.58
CA ILE A 111 7.31 5.31 5.38
C ILE A 111 8.10 5.28 6.68
N SER A 112 8.13 4.13 7.33
CA SER A 112 8.74 3.95 8.65
C SER A 112 10.17 3.43 8.58
N ASP A 113 10.58 2.83 7.46
CA ASP A 113 11.87 2.15 7.32
C ASP A 113 12.28 2.02 5.86
N GLY A 114 13.55 1.63 5.63
CA GLY A 114 14.16 1.52 4.30
C GLY A 114 13.97 0.17 3.62
N ALA A 115 13.17 -0.75 4.18
CA ALA A 115 12.99 -2.11 3.68
C ALA A 115 14.34 -2.85 3.51
N ASP A 116 15.22 -2.72 4.50
CA ASP A 116 16.57 -3.27 4.52
C ASP A 116 16.87 -3.96 5.86
N ASN A 117 18.13 -4.28 6.14
CA ASN A 117 18.54 -4.95 7.39
C ASN A 117 18.40 -4.09 8.65
N ASN A 118 18.18 -2.77 8.53
CA ASN A 118 17.91 -1.87 9.66
C ASN A 118 16.40 -1.64 9.90
N SER A 119 15.54 -2.23 9.07
CA SER A 119 14.10 -1.90 9.03
C SER A 119 13.37 -2.20 10.33
N ALA A 120 13.75 -3.24 11.06
CA ALA A 120 13.11 -3.57 12.33
C ALA A 120 13.33 -2.47 13.39
N ASP A 121 14.54 -1.94 13.49
CA ASP A 121 14.87 -0.84 14.41
C ASP A 121 14.19 0.46 13.98
N ASP A 122 14.25 0.79 12.69
CA ASP A 122 13.62 1.98 12.12
C ASP A 122 12.10 1.96 12.32
N TRP A 123 11.47 0.81 12.11
CA TRP A 123 10.03 0.64 12.31
C TRP A 123 9.65 0.85 13.78
N ASN A 124 10.41 0.27 14.72
CA ASN A 124 10.17 0.44 16.14
C ASN A 124 10.27 1.91 16.58
N GLU A 125 11.20 2.67 16.02
CA GLU A 125 11.36 4.10 16.30
C GLU A 125 10.25 4.95 15.72
N ASN A 126 9.70 4.57 14.55
CA ASN A 126 8.83 5.43 13.73
C ASN A 126 7.36 5.01 13.71
N ILE A 127 7.00 3.87 14.28
CA ILE A 127 5.66 3.27 14.15
C ILE A 127 4.52 4.23 14.54
N SER A 128 4.74 5.13 15.48
CA SER A 128 3.72 6.07 15.96
C SER A 128 3.87 7.51 15.41
N SER A 129 4.80 7.74 14.50
CA SER A 129 5.18 9.12 14.10
C SER A 129 4.31 9.69 12.98
N GLY A 130 3.61 8.88 12.20
CA GLY A 130 2.93 9.33 10.99
C GLY A 130 1.54 9.91 11.17
N TYR A 131 0.90 9.74 12.34
CA TYR A 131 -0.52 10.07 12.50
C TYR A 131 -0.83 11.58 12.38
N LYS A 132 0.07 12.43 12.85
CA LYS A 132 -0.11 13.88 12.77
C LYS A 132 -0.09 14.37 11.33
N GLN A 133 0.86 13.87 10.56
CA GLN A 133 0.98 14.21 9.14
C GLN A 133 -0.24 13.71 8.36
N PHE A 134 -0.69 12.49 8.62
CA PHE A 134 -1.91 11.96 8.02
C PHE A 134 -3.13 12.81 8.36
N TYR A 135 -3.29 13.20 9.62
CA TYR A 135 -4.39 14.06 10.05
C TYR A 135 -4.37 15.40 9.29
N GLU A 136 -3.22 16.08 9.25
CA GLU A 136 -3.09 17.40 8.63
C GLU A 136 -3.30 17.35 7.11
N VAL A 137 -2.77 16.34 6.44
CA VAL A 137 -2.81 16.26 4.97
C VAL A 137 -4.09 15.65 4.45
N VAL A 138 -4.63 14.63 5.14
CA VAL A 138 -5.74 13.82 4.62
C VAL A 138 -7.03 14.10 5.39
N VAL A 139 -7.04 13.90 6.71
CA VAL A 139 -8.29 13.93 7.50
C VAL A 139 -8.88 15.33 7.55
N LYS A 140 -8.06 16.34 7.72
CA LYS A 140 -8.51 17.74 7.74
C LYS A 140 -9.24 18.15 6.46
N GLY A 141 -8.77 17.68 5.31
CA GLY A 141 -9.44 17.94 4.03
C GLY A 141 -10.81 17.30 3.92
N ILE A 142 -11.03 16.15 4.53
CA ILE A 142 -12.32 15.47 4.56
C ILE A 142 -13.30 16.20 5.49
N LEU A 143 -12.82 16.68 6.63
CA LEU A 143 -13.66 17.33 7.64
C LEU A 143 -14.06 18.78 7.29
N ASN A 144 -13.36 19.39 6.37
CA ASN A 144 -13.65 20.72 5.86
C ASN A 144 -14.49 20.66 4.60
#